data_2ddd954b16a989f70ce2f4661197f15f
#
_entry.id   2ddd954b16a989f70ce2f4661197f15f
#
_cell.length_a   1.000
_cell.length_b   1.000
_cell.length_c   1.000
_cell.angle_alpha   90.00
_cell.angle_beta   90.00
_cell.angle_gamma   90.00
#
_symmetry.space_group_name_H-M   'P 1'
#
loop_
_entity.id
_entity.type
_entity.pdbx_description
1 polymer ?
#
loop_
_entity_poly.entity_id
_entity_poly.type
_entity_poly.pdbx_seq_one_letter_code
_entity_poly.pdbx_strand_id
1 'polypeptide(L)'
;MILGVDTGNKMIKTDHFIFHSGIKVKEQRILNGEEGICYKGVNYIENSQRITYLQDKTTDDRYYILTLLGIAKELEKAEEKISGKGVIPVTLLVGLPPGDYGRQKRRFQEYFWRQGKTVHFLYKNRPYQITYTDVRVYMQAYSAYLLIANRLRLIQYSKVLIIDIGGFTVDYLMVRYGVVQPTQIDSIPEGIITLYKRINAGIRQHFNLHLDETDIDNILFKRNTQYPEKVLRRTFEMAKDYLVELLGSFLELGIDIRTTVAVFVGGGSILLTDLIEEVWVRYNSQYYIVDDPQANVKGFMKQYLAELAGSEKT
;
A
#
# COMPACT_ATOMS: atom_id res chain seq x y z
N MET A 1 21.65 4.28 -5.06
CA MET A 1 20.36 4.07 -5.71
C MET A 1 19.25 4.47 -4.75
N ILE A 2 18.24 5.23 -5.21
CA ILE A 2 17.08 5.61 -4.38
C ILE A 2 15.96 4.63 -4.71
N LEU A 3 15.35 4.02 -3.71
CA LEU A 3 14.29 3.02 -3.87
C LEU A 3 13.13 3.28 -2.92
N GLY A 4 11.92 3.36 -3.45
CA GLY A 4 10.70 3.41 -2.67
C GLY A 4 10.11 2.01 -2.44
N VAL A 5 9.69 1.73 -1.21
CA VAL A 5 8.97 0.48 -0.87
C VAL A 5 7.78 0.78 0.02
N ASP A 6 6.59 0.57 -0.51
CA ASP A 6 5.35 0.61 0.25
C ASP A 6 5.07 -0.80 0.81
N THR A 7 5.24 -0.94 2.12
CA THR A 7 5.04 -2.21 2.83
C THR A 7 3.58 -2.42 3.22
N GLY A 8 2.70 -2.49 2.22
CA GLY A 8 1.27 -2.73 2.44
C GLY A 8 0.97 -4.10 3.05
N ASN A 9 -0.19 -4.23 3.68
CA ASN A 9 -0.59 -5.50 4.31
C ASN A 9 -1.15 -6.54 3.31
N LYS A 10 -1.61 -6.14 2.14
CA LYS A 10 -2.06 -7.04 1.06
C LYS A 10 -0.96 -7.20 0.01
N MET A 11 -0.35 -6.10 -0.40
CA MET A 11 0.67 -6.06 -1.47
C MET A 11 1.86 -5.21 -1.02
N ILE A 12 3.07 -5.67 -1.34
CA ILE A 12 4.27 -4.85 -1.34
C ILE A 12 4.36 -4.15 -2.70
N LYS A 13 4.73 -2.89 -2.70
CA LYS A 13 4.86 -2.10 -3.92
C LYS A 13 6.20 -1.38 -3.93
N THR A 14 6.88 -1.43 -5.05
CA THR A 14 8.12 -0.69 -5.31
C THR A 14 7.92 0.23 -6.50
N ASP A 15 8.96 0.85 -7.01
CA ASP A 15 8.86 1.73 -8.17
C ASP A 15 8.33 1.00 -9.42
N HIS A 16 8.66 -0.31 -9.58
CA HIS A 16 8.29 -1.08 -10.76
C HIS A 16 7.54 -2.39 -10.47
N PHE A 17 7.51 -2.84 -9.24
CA PHE A 17 6.94 -4.15 -8.89
C PHE A 17 5.81 -4.04 -7.88
N ILE A 18 4.82 -4.93 -8.03
CA ILE A 18 3.74 -5.16 -7.07
C ILE A 18 3.67 -6.67 -6.86
N PHE A 19 3.76 -7.11 -5.61
CA PHE A 19 3.69 -8.52 -5.26
C PHE A 19 3.03 -8.73 -3.89
N HIS A 20 2.63 -9.97 -3.60
CA HIS A 20 1.90 -10.27 -2.36
C HIS A 20 2.76 -10.02 -1.12
N SER A 21 2.13 -9.48 -0.06
CA SER A 21 2.76 -9.38 1.27
C SER A 21 2.80 -10.75 1.95
N GLY A 22 3.33 -11.74 1.24
CA GLY A 22 3.40 -13.13 1.67
C GLY A 22 4.78 -13.73 1.42
N ILE A 23 5.34 -14.34 2.44
CA ILE A 23 6.58 -15.11 2.37
C ILE A 23 6.43 -16.43 3.09
N LYS A 24 7.07 -17.45 2.58
CA LYS A 24 7.15 -18.78 3.19
C LYS A 24 8.60 -19.22 3.30
N VAL A 25 8.97 -19.76 4.46
CA VAL A 25 10.28 -20.41 4.64
C VAL A 25 10.30 -21.68 3.79
N LYS A 26 11.41 -21.87 3.08
CA LYS A 26 11.71 -23.06 2.29
C LYS A 26 12.96 -23.73 2.85
N GLU A 27 12.84 -24.97 3.30
CA GLU A 27 13.96 -25.74 3.83
C GLU A 27 15.00 -26.07 2.74
N GLN A 28 14.51 -26.30 1.53
CA GLN A 28 15.34 -26.63 0.37
C GLN A 28 15.88 -25.34 -0.28
N ARG A 29 16.91 -25.51 -1.12
CA ARG A 29 17.45 -24.43 -1.95
C ARG A 29 16.37 -23.82 -2.85
N ILE A 30 16.46 -22.51 -3.07
CA ILE A 30 15.61 -21.81 -4.05
C ILE A 30 16.02 -22.33 -5.44
N LEU A 31 15.03 -22.80 -6.22
CA LEU A 31 15.26 -23.30 -7.56
C LEU A 31 15.41 -22.14 -8.55
N ASN A 32 16.03 -22.43 -9.70
CA ASN A 32 16.14 -21.45 -10.78
C ASN A 32 14.72 -21.06 -11.27
N GLY A 33 14.44 -19.77 -11.31
CA GLY A 33 13.12 -19.24 -11.70
C GLY A 33 12.13 -19.01 -10.56
N GLU A 34 12.44 -19.50 -9.33
CA GLU A 34 11.61 -19.15 -8.17
C GLU A 34 11.94 -17.74 -7.66
N GLU A 35 10.88 -16.97 -7.39
CA GLU A 35 10.97 -15.67 -6.74
C GLU A 35 11.26 -15.85 -5.24
N GLY A 36 12.54 -15.75 -4.88
CA GLY A 36 12.93 -15.99 -3.49
C GLY A 36 14.28 -15.39 -3.12
N ILE A 37 14.47 -15.22 -1.83
CA ILE A 37 15.65 -14.61 -1.21
C ILE A 37 16.23 -15.53 -0.12
N CYS A 38 17.55 -15.69 -0.09
CA CYS A 38 18.24 -16.29 1.05
C CYS A 38 18.85 -15.17 1.89
N TYR A 39 18.39 -15.06 3.13
CA TYR A 39 18.86 -14.06 4.08
C TYR A 39 19.22 -14.73 5.40
N LYS A 40 20.43 -14.48 5.92
CA LYS A 40 20.98 -15.11 7.14
C LYS A 40 20.89 -16.65 7.11
N GLY A 41 21.09 -17.27 5.95
CA GLY A 41 21.07 -18.73 5.77
C GLY A 41 19.66 -19.33 5.67
N VAL A 42 18.60 -18.54 5.76
CA VAL A 42 17.22 -19.01 5.61
C VAL A 42 16.68 -18.62 4.23
N ASN A 43 16.07 -19.57 3.55
CA ASN A 43 15.43 -19.34 2.25
C ASN A 43 13.97 -18.94 2.44
N TYR A 44 13.58 -17.86 1.78
CA TYR A 44 12.21 -17.35 1.75
C TYR A 44 11.75 -17.26 0.31
N ILE A 45 10.58 -17.77 0.02
CA ILE A 45 9.93 -17.64 -1.30
C ILE A 45 8.69 -16.78 -1.19
N GLU A 46 8.41 -16.04 -2.27
CA GLU A 46 7.15 -15.30 -2.41
C GLU A 46 5.97 -16.27 -2.32
N ASN A 47 4.93 -15.88 -1.61
CA ASN A 47 3.72 -16.66 -1.43
C ASN A 47 2.48 -15.77 -1.62
N SER A 48 1.46 -16.30 -2.31
CA SER A 48 0.18 -15.62 -2.46
C SER A 48 -0.60 -15.48 -1.14
N GLN A 49 -0.36 -16.39 -0.17
CA GLN A 49 -0.89 -16.22 1.17
C GLN A 49 -0.10 -15.15 1.91
N ARG A 50 -0.79 -14.03 2.21
CA ARG A 50 -0.19 -12.94 2.96
C ARG A 50 0.20 -13.37 4.38
N ILE A 51 1.23 -12.70 4.91
CA ILE A 51 1.61 -12.86 6.32
C ILE A 51 0.48 -12.37 7.23
N THR A 52 0.43 -12.91 8.45
CA THR A 52 -0.50 -12.46 9.49
C THR A 52 -0.32 -10.96 9.74
N TYR A 53 -1.44 -10.25 9.89
CA TYR A 53 -1.42 -8.84 10.22
C TYR A 53 -0.59 -8.56 11.48
N LEU A 54 0.26 -7.55 11.40
CA LEU A 54 1.03 -7.01 12.51
C LEU A 54 0.68 -5.54 12.70
N GLN A 55 0.20 -5.19 13.88
CA GLN A 55 -0.03 -3.79 14.25
C GLN A 55 1.29 -2.99 14.25
N ASP A 56 2.37 -3.62 14.69
CA ASP A 56 3.72 -3.09 14.61
C ASP A 56 4.57 -3.99 13.70
N LYS A 57 4.87 -3.47 12.52
CA LYS A 57 5.65 -4.18 11.48
C LYS A 57 7.11 -4.41 11.86
N THR A 58 7.59 -3.83 12.96
CA THR A 58 8.98 -3.94 13.41
C THR A 58 9.20 -5.06 14.43
N THR A 59 8.17 -5.82 14.78
CA THR A 59 8.23 -6.86 15.81
C THR A 59 9.01 -8.09 15.38
N ASP A 60 9.12 -8.32 14.08
CA ASP A 60 9.93 -9.41 13.51
C ASP A 60 10.49 -9.03 12.13
N ASP A 61 11.29 -9.91 11.52
CA ASP A 61 11.97 -9.63 10.25
C ASP A 61 11.09 -9.83 8.98
N ARG A 62 9.82 -10.21 9.08
CA ARG A 62 8.98 -10.51 7.91
C ARG A 62 8.87 -9.34 6.94
N TYR A 63 8.55 -8.15 7.41
CA TYR A 63 8.47 -6.95 6.55
C TYR A 63 9.85 -6.52 6.04
N TYR A 64 10.91 -6.76 6.80
CA TYR A 64 12.27 -6.52 6.34
C TYR A 64 12.63 -7.44 5.17
N ILE A 65 12.31 -8.74 5.26
CA ILE A 65 12.55 -9.73 4.21
C ILE A 65 11.73 -9.40 2.96
N LEU A 66 10.46 -9.03 3.10
CA LEU A 66 9.62 -8.57 1.99
C LEU A 66 10.21 -7.31 1.34
N THR A 67 10.75 -6.38 2.13
CA THR A 67 11.44 -5.18 1.61
C THR A 67 12.72 -5.55 0.88
N LEU A 68 13.53 -6.47 1.41
CA LEU A 68 14.72 -6.98 0.72
C LEU A 68 14.36 -7.66 -0.60
N LEU A 69 13.25 -8.41 -0.66
CA LEU A 69 12.75 -9.01 -1.89
C LEU A 69 12.38 -7.93 -2.92
N GLY A 70 11.70 -6.86 -2.48
CA GLY A 70 11.40 -5.70 -3.33
C GLY A 70 12.66 -5.00 -3.84
N ILE A 71 13.62 -4.75 -2.96
CA ILE A 71 14.93 -4.18 -3.33
C ILE A 71 15.64 -5.10 -4.34
N ALA A 72 15.64 -6.41 -4.12
CA ALA A 72 16.29 -7.37 -5.01
C ALA A 72 15.70 -7.35 -6.43
N LYS A 73 14.37 -7.29 -6.54
CA LYS A 73 13.67 -7.16 -7.84
C LYS A 73 14.07 -5.87 -8.57
N GLU A 74 14.15 -4.76 -7.86
CA GLU A 74 14.58 -3.47 -8.42
C GLU A 74 16.06 -3.48 -8.83
N LEU A 75 16.92 -4.13 -8.04
CA LEU A 75 18.33 -4.30 -8.38
C LEU A 75 18.52 -5.19 -9.60
N GLU A 76 17.79 -6.30 -9.71
CA GLU A 76 17.81 -7.16 -10.91
C GLU A 76 17.40 -6.38 -12.16
N LYS A 77 16.33 -5.59 -12.08
CA LYS A 77 15.90 -4.71 -13.19
C LYS A 77 16.95 -3.67 -13.57
N ALA A 78 17.74 -3.20 -12.62
CA ALA A 78 18.77 -2.20 -12.82
C ALA A 78 20.17 -2.80 -13.03
N GLU A 79 20.30 -4.09 -13.28
CA GLU A 79 21.58 -4.84 -13.30
C GLU A 79 22.66 -4.18 -14.19
N GLU A 80 22.30 -3.66 -15.35
CA GLU A 80 23.23 -2.96 -16.24
C GLU A 80 23.84 -1.70 -15.60
N LYS A 81 23.09 -1.00 -14.74
CA LYS A 81 23.53 0.23 -14.07
C LYS A 81 24.38 -0.02 -12.83
N ILE A 82 24.33 -1.22 -12.27
CA ILE A 82 25.02 -1.61 -11.03
C ILE A 82 26.12 -2.66 -11.26
N SER A 83 26.24 -3.17 -12.48
CA SER A 83 27.25 -4.16 -12.85
C SER A 83 28.67 -3.69 -12.45
N GLY A 84 29.43 -4.57 -11.80
CA GLY A 84 30.79 -4.27 -11.33
C GLY A 84 30.87 -3.53 -9.98
N LYS A 85 29.76 -3.17 -9.35
CA LYS A 85 29.74 -2.59 -7.99
C LYS A 85 29.76 -3.70 -6.95
N GLY A 86 30.73 -3.67 -6.02
CA GLY A 86 30.79 -4.61 -4.90
C GLY A 86 29.62 -4.43 -3.95
N VAL A 87 29.65 -3.38 -3.12
CA VAL A 87 28.55 -3.00 -2.22
C VAL A 87 27.72 -1.89 -2.85
N ILE A 88 26.41 -2.09 -2.95
CA ILE A 88 25.49 -1.16 -3.60
C ILE A 88 24.92 -0.19 -2.54
N PRO A 89 25.17 1.13 -2.66
CA PRO A 89 24.57 2.11 -1.77
C PRO A 89 23.09 2.29 -2.10
N VAL A 90 22.23 2.19 -1.08
CA VAL A 90 20.76 2.30 -1.20
C VAL A 90 20.24 3.36 -0.26
N THR A 91 19.55 4.36 -0.80
CA THR A 91 18.64 5.22 -0.04
C THR A 91 17.25 4.60 -0.08
N LEU A 92 16.73 4.19 1.06
CA LEU A 92 15.45 3.50 1.18
C LEU A 92 14.35 4.48 1.63
N LEU A 93 13.28 4.56 0.86
CA LEU A 93 12.10 5.36 1.17
C LEU A 93 10.96 4.39 1.51
N VAL A 94 10.45 4.47 2.73
CA VAL A 94 9.35 3.60 3.22
C VAL A 94 8.20 4.44 3.76
N GLY A 95 7.03 3.81 3.94
CA GLY A 95 5.85 4.52 4.42
C GLY A 95 5.18 3.84 5.61
N LEU A 96 4.58 4.69 6.46
CA LEU A 96 3.70 4.28 7.55
C LEU A 96 2.29 4.84 7.32
N PRO A 97 1.25 4.11 7.77
CA PRO A 97 -0.09 4.65 7.85
C PRO A 97 -0.14 5.97 8.62
N PRO A 98 -1.03 6.90 8.28
CA PRO A 98 -1.12 8.20 8.93
C PRO A 98 -1.23 8.12 10.46
N GLY A 99 -2.07 7.22 10.98
CA GLY A 99 -2.26 7.03 12.42
C GLY A 99 -1.03 6.51 13.17
N ASP A 100 -0.12 5.82 12.48
CA ASP A 100 1.11 5.27 13.06
C ASP A 100 2.33 6.17 12.87
N TYR A 101 2.28 7.11 11.92
CA TYR A 101 3.42 7.89 11.49
C TYR A 101 4.09 8.64 12.65
N GLY A 102 3.34 9.38 13.44
CA GLY A 102 3.89 10.16 14.57
C GLY A 102 4.52 9.27 15.65
N ARG A 103 3.92 8.11 15.92
CA ARG A 103 4.31 7.21 17.01
C ARG A 103 5.45 6.26 16.62
N GLN A 104 5.45 5.77 15.39
CA GLN A 104 6.33 4.66 14.99
C GLN A 104 7.47 5.09 14.04
N LYS A 105 7.47 6.34 13.53
CA LYS A 105 8.42 6.81 12.51
C LYS A 105 9.88 6.46 12.84
N ARG A 106 10.35 6.84 14.02
CA ARG A 106 11.75 6.62 14.42
C ARG A 106 12.08 5.11 14.51
N ARG A 107 11.22 4.33 15.17
CA ARG A 107 11.42 2.88 15.32
C ARG A 107 11.40 2.18 13.97
N PHE A 108 10.52 2.59 13.07
CA PHE A 108 10.41 2.05 11.72
C PHE A 108 11.64 2.39 10.87
N GLN A 109 12.18 3.60 11.01
CA GLN A 109 13.45 3.99 10.39
C GLN A 109 14.60 3.14 10.90
N GLU A 110 14.76 2.98 12.21
CA GLU A 110 15.80 2.17 12.86
C GLU A 110 15.70 0.69 12.45
N TYR A 111 14.48 0.18 12.32
CA TYR A 111 14.22 -1.20 11.86
C TYR A 111 14.81 -1.48 10.48
N PHE A 112 14.68 -0.56 9.53
CA PHE A 112 15.27 -0.73 8.20
C PHE A 112 16.74 -0.32 8.13
N TRP A 113 17.18 0.64 8.93
CA TRP A 113 18.56 1.14 8.94
C TRP A 113 19.60 0.06 9.28
N ARG A 114 19.23 -0.93 10.08
CA ARG A 114 20.11 -2.04 10.48
C ARG A 114 21.49 -1.56 10.96
N GLN A 115 21.54 -0.44 11.66
CA GLN A 115 22.79 0.16 12.20
C GLN A 115 23.82 0.52 11.12
N GLY A 116 23.42 0.76 9.89
CA GLY A 116 24.32 1.06 8.78
C GLY A 116 25.22 -0.09 8.33
N LYS A 117 24.94 -1.32 8.79
CA LYS A 117 25.72 -2.50 8.40
C LYS A 117 25.43 -2.91 6.97
N THR A 118 26.47 -3.44 6.29
CA THR A 118 26.27 -4.09 4.99
C THR A 118 25.38 -5.32 5.14
N VAL A 119 24.37 -5.40 4.30
CA VAL A 119 23.41 -6.50 4.24
C VAL A 119 23.77 -7.41 3.07
N HIS A 120 23.95 -8.68 3.38
CA HIS A 120 24.29 -9.74 2.41
C HIS A 120 23.07 -10.64 2.22
N PHE A 121 22.71 -10.91 0.98
CA PHE A 121 21.64 -11.85 0.65
C PHE A 121 21.85 -12.46 -0.74
N LEU A 122 21.19 -13.60 -0.99
CA LEU A 122 21.09 -14.16 -2.34
C LEU A 122 19.67 -13.92 -2.86
N TYR A 123 19.54 -13.49 -4.10
CA TYR A 123 18.28 -13.45 -4.81
C TYR A 123 18.40 -14.27 -6.10
N LYS A 124 17.53 -15.25 -6.29
CA LYS A 124 17.65 -16.24 -7.39
C LYS A 124 19.05 -16.86 -7.47
N ASN A 125 19.63 -17.19 -6.31
CA ASN A 125 21.00 -17.72 -6.13
C ASN A 125 22.15 -16.77 -6.55
N ARG A 126 21.87 -15.49 -6.90
CA ARG A 126 22.90 -14.48 -7.15
C ARG A 126 23.19 -13.69 -5.88
N PRO A 127 24.46 -13.42 -5.54
CA PRO A 127 24.83 -12.67 -4.37
C PRO A 127 24.62 -11.15 -4.57
N TYR A 128 24.02 -10.51 -3.59
CA TYR A 128 23.88 -9.06 -3.49
C TYR A 128 24.43 -8.57 -2.16
N GLN A 129 25.05 -7.40 -2.18
CA GLN A 129 25.53 -6.68 -1.01
C GLN A 129 25.03 -5.26 -1.10
N ILE A 130 24.29 -4.82 -0.11
CA ILE A 130 23.79 -3.45 -0.05
C ILE A 130 24.20 -2.78 1.25
N THR A 131 24.35 -1.47 1.23
CA THR A 131 24.45 -0.66 2.45
C THR A 131 23.43 0.47 2.34
N TYR A 132 22.69 0.69 3.42
CA TYR A 132 21.76 1.82 3.45
C TYR A 132 22.56 3.12 3.69
N THR A 133 22.48 4.06 2.76
CA THR A 133 23.06 5.39 2.90
C THR A 133 22.12 6.34 3.63
N ASP A 134 20.82 6.10 3.50
CA ASP A 134 19.77 6.78 4.25
C ASP A 134 18.50 5.92 4.26
N VAL A 135 17.67 6.11 5.28
CA VAL A 135 16.31 5.54 5.37
C VAL A 135 15.34 6.65 5.73
N ARG A 136 14.41 6.94 4.85
CA ARG A 136 13.37 7.94 5.07
C ARG A 136 12.00 7.30 5.22
N VAL A 137 11.25 7.79 6.18
CA VAL A 137 9.89 7.32 6.46
C VAL A 137 8.91 8.44 6.15
N TYR A 138 7.94 8.14 5.27
CA TYR A 138 6.89 9.05 4.82
C TYR A 138 5.52 8.61 5.29
N MET A 139 4.56 9.51 5.28
CA MET A 139 3.17 9.22 5.60
C MET A 139 2.47 8.71 4.33
N GLN A 140 2.01 7.45 4.36
CA GLN A 140 1.14 6.88 3.32
C GLN A 140 -0.12 7.75 3.17
N ALA A 141 -0.92 7.53 2.16
CA ALA A 141 -2.08 8.34 1.82
C ALA A 141 -1.73 9.81 1.50
N TYR A 142 -1.09 10.55 2.42
CA TYR A 142 -0.63 11.91 2.16
C TYR A 142 0.37 11.97 1.01
N SER A 143 1.29 11.02 0.94
CA SER A 143 2.26 10.91 -0.16
C SER A 143 1.58 10.70 -1.51
N ALA A 144 0.57 9.83 -1.56
CA ALA A 144 -0.23 9.63 -2.77
C ALA A 144 -1.02 10.89 -3.16
N TYR A 145 -1.64 11.58 -2.18
CA TYR A 145 -2.32 12.85 -2.40
C TYR A 145 -1.41 13.90 -3.03
N LEU A 146 -0.15 14.01 -2.60
CA LEU A 146 0.80 14.99 -3.12
C LEU A 146 1.07 14.86 -4.62
N LEU A 147 0.82 13.70 -5.24
CA LEU A 147 0.97 13.52 -6.69
C LEU A 147 -0.01 14.39 -7.47
N ILE A 148 -1.24 14.56 -6.95
CA ILE A 148 -2.32 15.27 -7.64
C ILE A 148 -2.60 16.65 -7.06
N ALA A 149 -2.18 16.91 -5.80
CA ALA A 149 -2.55 18.10 -5.04
C ALA A 149 -2.28 19.41 -5.76
N ASN A 150 -1.08 19.57 -6.34
CA ASN A 150 -0.71 20.79 -7.06
C ASN A 150 -1.44 20.90 -8.41
N ARG A 151 -1.50 19.80 -9.18
CA ARG A 151 -2.16 19.77 -10.50
C ARG A 151 -3.64 20.13 -10.40
N LEU A 152 -4.32 19.61 -9.38
CA LEU A 152 -5.74 19.85 -9.15
C LEU A 152 -6.02 21.03 -8.20
N ARG A 153 -4.98 21.79 -7.82
CA ARG A 153 -5.05 22.91 -6.89
C ARG A 153 -5.74 22.59 -5.57
N LEU A 154 -5.60 21.36 -5.09
CA LEU A 154 -6.28 20.87 -3.89
C LEU A 154 -5.84 21.60 -2.61
N ILE A 155 -4.65 22.21 -2.63
CA ILE A 155 -4.15 23.02 -1.52
C ILE A 155 -4.99 24.28 -1.24
N GLN A 156 -5.85 24.70 -2.19
CA GLN A 156 -6.71 25.88 -2.05
C GLN A 156 -8.02 25.56 -1.31
N TYR A 157 -8.39 24.28 -1.20
CA TYR A 157 -9.61 23.90 -0.52
C TYR A 157 -9.47 23.97 1.01
N SER A 158 -10.54 24.46 1.64
CA SER A 158 -10.60 24.55 3.10
C SER A 158 -10.60 23.19 3.79
N LYS A 159 -11.09 22.14 3.10
CA LYS A 159 -11.17 20.77 3.60
C LYS A 159 -10.95 19.79 2.46
N VAL A 160 -9.97 18.94 2.61
CA VAL A 160 -9.71 17.77 1.74
C VAL A 160 -9.56 16.55 2.64
N LEU A 161 -10.45 15.59 2.50
CA LEU A 161 -10.39 14.30 3.19
C LEU A 161 -9.68 13.29 2.28
N ILE A 162 -8.55 12.77 2.70
CA ILE A 162 -7.85 11.71 2.01
C ILE A 162 -8.29 10.39 2.64
N ILE A 163 -8.73 9.44 1.81
CA ILE A 163 -9.24 8.13 2.21
C ILE A 163 -8.40 7.06 1.50
N ASP A 164 -7.57 6.35 2.25
CA ASP A 164 -6.76 5.23 1.74
C ASP A 164 -7.46 3.91 2.07
N ILE A 165 -8.13 3.31 1.10
CA ILE A 165 -8.76 2.00 1.27
C ILE A 165 -7.68 0.94 1.10
N GLY A 166 -7.10 0.53 2.22
CA GLY A 166 -6.05 -0.48 2.31
C GLY A 166 -6.58 -1.91 2.43
N GLY A 167 -5.66 -2.86 2.70
CA GLY A 167 -6.02 -4.27 2.89
C GLY A 167 -6.80 -4.52 4.18
N PHE A 168 -6.26 -4.11 5.32
CA PHE A 168 -6.86 -4.34 6.64
C PHE A 168 -7.59 -3.11 7.18
N THR A 169 -7.12 -1.93 6.86
CA THR A 169 -7.64 -0.65 7.35
C THR A 169 -8.07 0.25 6.22
N VAL A 170 -8.95 1.17 6.53
CA VAL A 170 -9.16 2.40 5.78
C VAL A 170 -8.53 3.51 6.58
N ASP A 171 -7.42 4.03 6.10
CA ASP A 171 -6.72 5.11 6.74
C ASP A 171 -7.23 6.45 6.20
N TYR A 172 -7.44 7.43 7.08
CA TYR A 172 -7.90 8.74 6.63
C TYR A 172 -7.15 9.87 7.32
N LEU A 173 -7.07 10.97 6.61
CA LEU A 173 -6.54 12.22 7.16
C LEU A 173 -7.20 13.43 6.50
N MET A 174 -7.38 14.47 7.32
CA MET A 174 -7.89 15.76 6.87
C MET A 174 -6.74 16.72 6.55
N VAL A 175 -6.84 17.37 5.41
CA VAL A 175 -5.93 18.46 5.00
C VAL A 175 -6.75 19.74 4.87
N ARG A 176 -6.26 20.83 5.47
CA ARG A 176 -6.88 22.16 5.34
C ARG A 176 -5.88 23.13 4.72
N TYR A 177 -6.23 23.70 3.59
CA TYR A 177 -5.34 24.62 2.86
C TYR A 177 -3.92 24.06 2.69
N GLY A 178 -3.81 22.78 2.33
CA GLY A 178 -2.54 22.07 2.15
C GLY A 178 -1.86 21.57 3.44
N VAL A 179 -2.39 21.88 4.63
CA VAL A 179 -1.81 21.51 5.92
C VAL A 179 -2.57 20.34 6.55
N VAL A 180 -1.84 19.28 6.86
CA VAL A 180 -2.40 18.10 7.55
C VAL A 180 -2.88 18.49 8.94
N GLN A 181 -4.07 18.01 9.33
CA GLN A 181 -4.68 18.24 10.64
C GLN A 181 -4.41 17.06 11.57
N PRO A 182 -3.48 17.14 12.54
CA PRO A 182 -3.07 16.00 13.35
C PRO A 182 -4.19 15.37 14.20
N THR A 183 -5.22 16.16 14.53
CA THR A 183 -6.38 15.72 15.31
C THR A 183 -7.46 15.03 14.48
N GLN A 184 -7.29 14.98 13.15
CA GLN A 184 -8.22 14.37 12.20
C GLN A 184 -7.47 13.35 11.33
N ILE A 185 -6.71 12.49 11.99
CA ILE A 185 -5.98 11.36 11.41
C ILE A 185 -6.37 10.13 12.21
N ASP A 186 -6.86 9.09 11.53
CA ASP A 186 -7.13 7.81 12.18
C ASP A 186 -7.25 6.68 11.14
N SER A 187 -7.53 5.48 11.61
CA SER A 187 -7.70 4.25 10.84
C SER A 187 -8.97 3.52 11.25
N ILE A 188 -9.79 3.17 10.29
CA ILE A 188 -10.99 2.34 10.49
C ILE A 188 -10.61 0.89 10.13
N PRO A 189 -10.91 -0.13 10.97
CA PRO A 189 -10.52 -1.53 10.71
C PRO A 189 -11.46 -2.22 9.70
N GLU A 190 -11.80 -1.53 8.63
CA GLU A 190 -12.75 -1.93 7.59
C GLU A 190 -12.11 -1.97 6.20
N GLY A 191 -10.87 -2.46 6.10
CA GLY A 191 -10.20 -2.59 4.79
C GLY A 191 -10.83 -3.64 3.87
N ILE A 192 -10.33 -3.76 2.65
CA ILE A 192 -10.85 -4.65 1.59
C ILE A 192 -10.95 -6.12 2.03
N ILE A 193 -10.10 -6.58 2.93
CA ILE A 193 -10.17 -7.94 3.45
C ILE A 193 -11.46 -8.18 4.24
N THR A 194 -11.96 -7.17 4.94
CA THR A 194 -13.28 -7.23 5.61
C THR A 194 -14.39 -7.34 4.57
N LEU A 195 -14.32 -6.57 3.48
CA LEU A 195 -15.25 -6.68 2.36
C LEU A 195 -15.25 -8.09 1.76
N TYR A 196 -14.08 -8.68 1.48
CA TYR A 196 -13.99 -10.05 0.94
C TYR A 196 -14.62 -11.08 1.86
N LYS A 197 -14.38 -10.99 3.17
CA LYS A 197 -15.00 -11.87 4.15
C LYS A 197 -16.52 -11.74 4.16
N ARG A 198 -17.05 -10.52 4.12
CA ARG A 198 -18.50 -10.24 4.06
C ARG A 198 -19.11 -10.83 2.79
N ILE A 199 -18.52 -10.57 1.62
CA ILE A 199 -18.97 -11.11 0.33
C ILE A 199 -18.96 -12.64 0.34
N ASN A 200 -17.84 -13.26 0.72
CA ASN A 200 -17.73 -14.72 0.73
C ASN A 200 -18.75 -15.37 1.67
N ALA A 201 -18.96 -14.80 2.87
CA ALA A 201 -19.98 -15.29 3.80
C ALA A 201 -21.39 -15.18 3.22
N GLY A 202 -21.75 -14.04 2.62
CA GLY A 202 -23.06 -13.85 2.01
C GLY A 202 -23.30 -14.72 0.78
N ILE A 203 -22.30 -14.88 -0.10
CA ILE A 203 -22.39 -15.76 -1.28
C ILE A 203 -22.50 -17.21 -0.85
N ARG A 204 -21.73 -17.64 0.14
CA ARG A 204 -21.83 -18.99 0.70
C ARG A 204 -23.21 -19.27 1.28
N GLN A 205 -23.76 -18.34 2.03
CA GLN A 205 -25.09 -18.47 2.64
C GLN A 205 -26.22 -18.61 1.61
N HIS A 206 -26.19 -17.82 0.53
CA HIS A 206 -27.29 -17.74 -0.43
C HIS A 206 -27.14 -18.69 -1.62
N PHE A 207 -25.92 -19.03 -2.01
CA PHE A 207 -25.64 -19.79 -3.23
C PHE A 207 -24.85 -21.06 -2.98
N ASN A 208 -24.41 -21.31 -1.73
CA ASN A 208 -23.50 -22.41 -1.37
C ASN A 208 -22.24 -22.48 -2.22
N LEU A 209 -21.69 -21.29 -2.59
CA LEU A 209 -20.45 -21.14 -3.34
C LEU A 209 -19.39 -20.50 -2.44
N HIS A 210 -18.13 -20.82 -2.72
CA HIS A 210 -16.98 -20.17 -2.10
C HIS A 210 -16.27 -19.34 -3.16
N LEU A 211 -16.12 -18.03 -2.90
CA LEU A 211 -15.32 -17.12 -3.70
C LEU A 211 -14.02 -16.83 -2.96
N ASP A 212 -12.89 -17.01 -3.62
CA ASP A 212 -11.63 -16.49 -3.10
C ASP A 212 -11.45 -14.98 -3.39
N GLU A 213 -10.36 -14.39 -2.93
CA GLU A 213 -10.10 -12.95 -3.13
C GLU A 213 -9.93 -12.61 -4.61
N THR A 214 -9.33 -13.51 -5.40
CA THR A 214 -9.14 -13.33 -6.85
C THR A 214 -10.48 -13.37 -7.60
N ASP A 215 -11.37 -14.25 -7.19
CA ASP A 215 -12.72 -14.32 -7.75
C ASP A 215 -13.47 -13.00 -7.53
N ILE A 216 -13.42 -12.50 -6.30
CA ILE A 216 -14.08 -11.24 -5.94
C ILE A 216 -13.46 -10.06 -6.68
N ASP A 217 -12.11 -9.98 -6.75
CA ASP A 217 -11.41 -8.96 -7.53
C ASP A 217 -11.84 -8.99 -9.01
N ASN A 218 -11.91 -10.18 -9.63
CA ASN A 218 -12.33 -10.33 -11.02
C ASN A 218 -13.79 -9.88 -11.24
N ILE A 219 -14.69 -10.20 -10.31
CA ILE A 219 -16.08 -9.76 -10.38
C ILE A 219 -16.15 -8.22 -10.29
N LEU A 220 -15.51 -7.62 -9.29
CA LEU A 220 -15.56 -6.17 -9.05
C LEU A 220 -14.88 -5.37 -10.17
N PHE A 221 -13.82 -5.90 -10.78
CA PHE A 221 -13.20 -5.34 -11.98
C PHE A 221 -13.96 -5.65 -13.27
N LYS A 222 -15.14 -6.30 -13.20
CA LYS A 222 -15.96 -6.69 -14.37
C LYS A 222 -15.21 -7.53 -15.39
N ARG A 223 -14.26 -8.35 -14.94
CA ARG A 223 -13.56 -9.31 -15.79
C ARG A 223 -14.45 -10.52 -16.06
N ASN A 224 -14.14 -11.26 -17.13
CA ASN A 224 -14.87 -12.50 -17.43
C ASN A 224 -14.72 -13.51 -16.28
N THR A 225 -15.84 -14.04 -15.80
CA THR A 225 -15.90 -15.04 -14.77
C THR A 225 -16.89 -16.16 -15.16
N GLN A 226 -16.73 -17.32 -14.53
CA GLN A 226 -17.65 -18.47 -14.72
C GLN A 226 -18.91 -18.39 -13.85
N TYR A 227 -19.04 -17.35 -13.03
CA TYR A 227 -20.14 -17.27 -12.06
C TYR A 227 -21.44 -16.77 -12.69
N PRO A 228 -22.62 -17.31 -12.24
CA PRO A 228 -23.92 -16.86 -12.71
C PRO A 228 -24.19 -15.39 -12.38
N GLU A 229 -24.95 -14.71 -13.24
CA GLU A 229 -25.32 -13.30 -13.12
C GLU A 229 -25.85 -12.92 -11.71
N LYS A 230 -26.65 -13.79 -11.09
CA LYS A 230 -27.17 -13.58 -9.73
C LYS A 230 -26.06 -13.50 -8.65
N VAL A 231 -24.94 -14.20 -8.86
CA VAL A 231 -23.77 -14.15 -7.96
C VAL A 231 -23.03 -12.83 -8.19
N LEU A 232 -22.83 -12.43 -9.45
CA LEU A 232 -22.19 -11.17 -9.81
C LEU A 232 -22.97 -10.00 -9.19
N ARG A 233 -24.27 -9.93 -9.44
CA ARG A 233 -25.13 -8.88 -8.90
C ARG A 233 -25.07 -8.79 -7.38
N ARG A 234 -25.18 -9.93 -6.68
CA ARG A 234 -25.10 -9.98 -5.22
C ARG A 234 -23.78 -9.50 -4.69
N THR A 235 -22.69 -9.83 -5.36
CA THR A 235 -21.33 -9.35 -5.02
C THR A 235 -21.24 -7.82 -5.13
N PHE A 236 -21.77 -7.23 -6.20
CA PHE A 236 -21.82 -5.76 -6.35
C PHE A 236 -22.71 -5.09 -5.32
N GLU A 237 -23.89 -5.64 -5.01
CA GLU A 237 -24.77 -5.13 -3.96
C GLU A 237 -24.04 -5.06 -2.61
N MET A 238 -23.40 -6.16 -2.21
CA MET A 238 -22.68 -6.23 -0.94
C MET A 238 -21.46 -5.27 -0.90
N ALA A 239 -20.76 -5.09 -2.01
CA ALA A 239 -19.66 -4.14 -2.09
C ALA A 239 -20.15 -2.68 -2.02
N LYS A 240 -21.32 -2.41 -2.60
CA LYS A 240 -21.97 -1.11 -2.51
C LYS A 240 -22.45 -0.82 -1.08
N ASP A 241 -23.07 -1.78 -0.42
CA ASP A 241 -23.51 -1.64 0.97
C ASP A 241 -22.31 -1.34 1.90
N TYR A 242 -21.22 -2.10 1.74
CA TYR A 242 -19.97 -1.83 2.46
C TYR A 242 -19.48 -0.39 2.26
N LEU A 243 -19.47 0.09 1.03
CA LEU A 243 -19.00 1.44 0.72
C LEU A 243 -19.92 2.52 1.33
N VAL A 244 -21.23 2.32 1.29
CA VAL A 244 -22.20 3.22 1.91
C VAL A 244 -22.02 3.28 3.43
N GLU A 245 -21.82 2.14 4.08
CA GLU A 245 -21.54 2.05 5.52
C GLU A 245 -20.23 2.77 5.86
N LEU A 246 -19.16 2.49 5.10
CA LEU A 246 -17.85 3.14 5.29
C LEU A 246 -17.95 4.67 5.17
N LEU A 247 -18.62 5.17 4.12
CA LEU A 247 -18.77 6.61 3.92
C LEU A 247 -19.68 7.24 4.99
N GLY A 248 -20.69 6.49 5.47
CA GLY A 248 -21.56 6.91 6.56
C GLY A 248 -20.80 7.07 7.89
N SER A 249 -19.82 6.23 8.17
CA SER A 249 -19.03 6.29 9.41
C SER A 249 -18.23 7.59 9.55
N PHE A 250 -17.89 8.27 8.44
CA PHE A 250 -17.21 9.56 8.52
C PHE A 250 -18.07 10.64 9.19
N LEU A 251 -19.41 10.59 9.00
CA LEU A 251 -20.31 11.52 9.68
C LEU A 251 -20.31 11.30 11.20
N GLU A 252 -20.26 10.06 11.65
CA GLU A 252 -20.14 9.70 13.07
C GLU A 252 -18.82 10.19 13.67
N LEU A 253 -17.75 10.25 12.85
CA LEU A 253 -16.46 10.83 13.22
C LEU A 253 -16.42 12.37 13.13
N GLY A 254 -17.57 13.01 12.88
CA GLY A 254 -17.69 14.48 12.77
C GLY A 254 -17.19 15.05 11.44
N ILE A 255 -17.02 14.19 10.42
CA ILE A 255 -16.58 14.59 9.08
C ILE A 255 -17.74 14.53 8.10
N ASP A 256 -18.31 15.68 7.76
CA ASP A 256 -19.36 15.76 6.73
C ASP A 256 -18.73 15.78 5.33
N ILE A 257 -18.80 14.63 4.64
CA ILE A 257 -18.25 14.45 3.29
C ILE A 257 -18.97 15.29 2.23
N ARG A 258 -20.20 15.78 2.50
CA ARG A 258 -20.93 16.67 1.59
C ARG A 258 -20.31 18.06 1.50
N THR A 259 -19.55 18.46 2.50
CA THR A 259 -18.88 19.78 2.58
C THR A 259 -17.36 19.67 2.45
N THR A 260 -16.86 18.51 2.03
CA THR A 260 -15.44 18.19 2.00
C THR A 260 -15.07 17.60 0.63
N VAL A 261 -13.97 18.02 0.05
CA VAL A 261 -13.42 17.36 -1.14
C VAL A 261 -12.79 16.03 -0.71
N ALA A 262 -13.17 14.93 -1.34
CA ALA A 262 -12.56 13.64 -1.03
C ALA A 262 -11.48 13.26 -2.05
N VAL A 263 -10.42 12.62 -1.58
CA VAL A 263 -9.38 12.02 -2.41
C VAL A 263 -9.22 10.56 -2.00
N PHE A 264 -9.65 9.67 -2.87
CA PHE A 264 -9.52 8.24 -2.68
C PHE A 264 -8.17 7.77 -3.20
N VAL A 265 -7.45 7.02 -2.37
CA VAL A 265 -6.16 6.43 -2.69
C VAL A 265 -6.13 4.96 -2.27
N GLY A 266 -5.09 4.23 -2.68
CA GLY A 266 -4.92 2.83 -2.31
C GLY A 266 -5.59 1.84 -3.25
N GLY A 267 -5.18 0.57 -3.15
CA GLY A 267 -5.65 -0.49 -4.04
C GLY A 267 -7.14 -0.80 -3.92
N GLY A 268 -7.71 -0.60 -2.73
CA GLY A 268 -9.15 -0.77 -2.51
C GLY A 268 -9.97 0.31 -3.20
N SER A 269 -9.48 1.54 -3.26
CA SER A 269 -10.13 2.64 -4.00
C SER A 269 -10.16 2.35 -5.50
N ILE A 270 -9.07 1.78 -6.04
CA ILE A 270 -9.00 1.36 -7.45
C ILE A 270 -9.99 0.23 -7.72
N LEU A 271 -10.06 -0.76 -6.83
CA LEU A 271 -11.01 -1.89 -6.95
C LEU A 271 -12.46 -1.44 -6.93
N LEU A 272 -12.77 -0.40 -6.14
CA LEU A 272 -14.14 0.09 -5.92
C LEU A 272 -14.46 1.34 -6.76
N THR A 273 -13.65 1.70 -7.75
CA THR A 273 -13.80 2.95 -8.53
C THR A 273 -15.23 3.14 -9.02
N ASP A 274 -15.79 2.19 -9.76
CA ASP A 274 -17.14 2.28 -10.31
C ASP A 274 -18.23 2.46 -9.23
N LEU A 275 -18.04 1.79 -8.09
CA LEU A 275 -18.97 1.90 -6.95
C LEU A 275 -18.81 3.24 -6.21
N ILE A 276 -17.58 3.75 -6.09
CA ILE A 276 -17.34 5.09 -5.54
C ILE A 276 -18.04 6.13 -6.40
N GLU A 277 -17.89 6.07 -7.72
CA GLU A 277 -18.57 6.98 -8.66
C GLU A 277 -20.09 6.90 -8.51
N GLU A 278 -20.66 5.70 -8.48
CA GLU A 278 -22.10 5.49 -8.32
C GLU A 278 -22.66 6.02 -6.99
N VAL A 279 -21.96 5.70 -5.89
CA VAL A 279 -22.41 6.09 -4.53
C VAL A 279 -22.21 7.58 -4.29
N TRP A 280 -21.12 8.17 -4.82
CA TRP A 280 -20.74 9.55 -4.55
C TRP A 280 -21.73 10.59 -5.12
N VAL A 281 -22.47 10.26 -6.17
CA VAL A 281 -23.53 11.11 -6.72
C VAL A 281 -24.51 11.62 -5.65
N ARG A 282 -24.75 10.82 -4.59
CA ARG A 282 -25.67 11.19 -3.49
C ARG A 282 -25.18 12.34 -2.63
N TYR A 283 -23.85 12.55 -2.58
CA TYR A 283 -23.24 13.54 -1.68
C TYR A 283 -23.11 14.92 -2.32
N ASN A 284 -23.20 15.01 -3.65
CA ASN A 284 -23.09 16.25 -4.41
C ASN A 284 -21.85 17.10 -4.05
N SER A 285 -20.75 16.43 -3.74
CA SER A 285 -19.46 17.04 -3.41
C SER A 285 -18.38 16.56 -4.37
N GLN A 286 -17.26 17.28 -4.42
CA GLN A 286 -16.14 16.91 -5.30
C GLN A 286 -15.35 15.72 -4.74
N TYR A 287 -14.91 14.85 -5.63
CA TYR A 287 -14.00 13.77 -5.30
C TYR A 287 -12.99 13.52 -6.42
N TYR A 288 -11.93 12.85 -6.06
CA TYR A 288 -10.88 12.39 -6.97
C TYR A 288 -10.43 11.00 -6.57
N ILE A 289 -10.09 10.18 -7.56
CA ILE A 289 -9.51 8.85 -7.34
C ILE A 289 -8.10 8.87 -7.92
N VAL A 290 -7.13 8.43 -7.13
CA VAL A 290 -5.76 8.24 -7.59
C VAL A 290 -5.65 6.83 -8.15
N ASP A 291 -5.82 6.72 -9.46
CA ASP A 291 -5.73 5.44 -10.19
C ASP A 291 -4.27 5.06 -10.44
N ASP A 292 -3.54 4.85 -9.37
CA ASP A 292 -2.15 4.40 -9.41
C ASP A 292 -1.85 3.55 -8.16
N PRO A 293 -1.71 2.23 -8.29
CA PRO A 293 -1.45 1.38 -7.15
C PRO A 293 -0.11 1.64 -6.47
N GLN A 294 0.83 2.31 -7.15
CA GLN A 294 2.15 2.69 -6.64
C GLN A 294 2.22 4.17 -6.19
N ALA A 295 1.08 4.83 -6.04
CA ALA A 295 1.01 6.26 -5.72
C ALA A 295 1.78 6.63 -4.45
N ASN A 296 1.73 5.81 -3.39
CA ASN A 296 2.51 6.05 -2.18
C ASN A 296 4.01 6.09 -2.47
N VAL A 297 4.53 5.10 -3.18
CA VAL A 297 5.96 5.00 -3.55
C VAL A 297 6.40 6.20 -4.37
N LYS A 298 5.64 6.56 -5.41
CA LYS A 298 5.90 7.75 -6.22
C LYS A 298 5.84 9.04 -5.39
N GLY A 299 4.93 9.09 -4.43
CA GLY A 299 4.81 10.19 -3.49
C GLY A 299 5.99 10.29 -2.52
N PHE A 300 6.53 9.16 -2.03
CA PHE A 300 7.78 9.15 -1.24
C PHE A 300 8.93 9.73 -2.04
N MET A 301 9.11 9.27 -3.27
CA MET A 301 10.15 9.76 -4.17
C MET A 301 10.03 11.27 -4.42
N LYS A 302 8.81 11.75 -4.70
CA LYS A 302 8.55 13.17 -4.92
C LYS A 302 8.93 14.02 -3.71
N GLN A 303 8.57 13.58 -2.49
CA GLN A 303 8.92 14.28 -1.26
C GLN A 303 10.42 14.29 -1.02
N TYR A 304 11.09 13.15 -1.17
CA TYR A 304 12.52 13.04 -0.99
C TYR A 304 13.30 13.95 -1.95
N LEU A 305 12.93 13.98 -3.23
CA LEU A 305 13.56 14.86 -4.21
C LEU A 305 13.33 16.33 -3.89
N ALA A 306 12.16 16.70 -3.36
CA ALA A 306 11.89 18.06 -2.91
C ALA A 306 12.72 18.46 -1.69
N GLU A 307 12.95 17.54 -0.73
CA GLU A 307 13.82 17.74 0.43
C GLU A 307 15.27 17.99 -0.02
N LEU A 308 15.78 17.20 -0.97
CA LEU A 308 17.13 17.39 -1.53
C LEU A 308 17.28 18.77 -2.19
N ALA A 309 16.33 19.15 -3.05
CA ALA A 309 16.37 20.46 -3.73
C ALA A 309 16.24 21.65 -2.77
N GLY A 310 15.59 21.44 -1.61
CA GLY A 310 15.50 22.44 -0.54
C GLY A 310 16.80 22.59 0.25
N SER A 311 17.53 21.48 0.47
CA SER A 311 18.79 21.48 1.21
C SER A 311 19.97 22.04 0.41
N GLU A 312 19.91 22.06 -0.92
CA GLU A 312 20.95 22.67 -1.76
C GLU A 312 20.85 24.21 -1.85
N LYS A 313 19.75 24.78 -1.32
CA LYS A 313 19.49 26.24 -1.33
C LYS A 313 19.78 26.94 0.00
N THR A 314 20.12 26.18 1.03
CA THR A 314 20.54 26.68 2.34
C THR A 314 22.03 26.48 2.57
#